data_dd60c353e430e905852792d56d1de043
#
_entry.id   dd60c353e430e905852792d56d1de043
#
_cell.length_a   1.000
_cell.length_b   1.000
_cell.length_c   1.000
_cell.angle_alpha   90.00
_cell.angle_beta   90.00
_cell.angle_gamma   90.00
#
_symmetry.space_group_name_H-M   'P 1'
#
loop_
_entity.id
_entity.type
_entity.pdbx_description
1 polymer ?
#
loop_
_entity_poly.entity_id
_entity_poly.type
_entity_poly.pdbx_seq_one_letter_code
_entity_poly.pdbx_strand_id
1 'polypeptide(L)'
;MNIIKLNENIRWVRKQLGLTQDQFAQQLEIKRSLVGAYEEGRAEPRLDLLQKMAAMSGLSVDIFIGRDISQLKEYERKSLRSKEVLVITVDDHNRDNIELVPQKAAAGYLNGYADPEYIRELPRFKLPILNHGAYRAFEITGDSMLPILPGTIVIGEWVENFQDLKNGKSYVLVTHREGIVYKRVFNYLQENGKLFLVSDNRQYSPYQIDASEIIEAWSAKAYISVQFPDVNTKQEMSMEQLAGVVSELQQELNTLKSEKSIKKSS
;
A
#
# COMPACT_ATOMS: atom_id res chain seq x y z
N MET A 1 10.85 29.65 -9.67
CA MET A 1 12.00 29.21 -8.86
C MET A 1 11.56 29.36 -7.39
N ASN A 2 11.14 28.28 -6.75
CA ASN A 2 10.71 28.33 -5.35
C ASN A 2 11.95 28.56 -4.48
N ILE A 3 12.00 29.71 -3.83
CA ILE A 3 13.05 30.01 -2.85
C ILE A 3 12.81 29.06 -1.67
N ILE A 4 13.78 28.20 -1.42
CA ILE A 4 13.79 27.27 -0.29
C ILE A 4 13.75 28.10 0.99
N LYS A 5 12.70 27.94 1.78
CA LYS A 5 12.50 28.69 3.02
C LYS A 5 12.90 27.85 4.24
N LEU A 6 14.15 27.38 4.28
CA LEU A 6 14.67 26.55 5.37
C LEU A 6 14.43 27.18 6.75
N ASN A 7 14.60 28.47 6.87
CA ASN A 7 14.36 29.22 8.10
C ASN A 7 12.89 29.14 8.57
N GLU A 8 11.94 29.17 7.64
CA GLU A 8 10.51 29.01 7.96
C GLU A 8 10.20 27.56 8.37
N ASN A 9 10.81 26.57 7.74
CA ASN A 9 10.70 25.17 8.10
C ASN A 9 11.21 24.91 9.53
N ILE A 10 12.38 25.47 9.90
CA ILE A 10 12.94 25.36 11.26
C ILE A 10 11.96 25.95 12.29
N ARG A 11 11.45 27.15 12.03
CA ARG A 11 10.47 27.81 12.91
C ARG A 11 9.18 26.99 13.01
N TRP A 12 8.73 26.45 11.89
CA TRP A 12 7.51 25.64 11.83
C TRP A 12 7.65 24.37 12.68
N VAL A 13 8.74 23.60 12.51
CA VAL A 13 8.99 22.37 13.28
C VAL A 13 9.01 22.67 14.77
N ARG A 14 9.75 23.68 15.22
CA ARG A 14 9.78 24.07 16.64
C ARG A 14 8.36 24.33 17.18
N LYS A 15 7.55 25.10 16.43
CA LYS A 15 6.17 25.40 16.82
C LYS A 15 5.28 24.14 16.87
N GLN A 16 5.42 23.23 15.92
CA GLN A 16 4.67 21.97 15.91
C GLN A 16 5.01 21.07 17.11
N LEU A 17 6.22 21.13 17.58
CA LEU A 17 6.67 20.44 18.79
C LEU A 17 6.25 21.18 20.07
N GLY A 18 5.62 22.35 19.98
CA GLY A 18 5.23 23.16 21.12
C GLY A 18 6.40 23.76 21.92
N LEU A 19 7.60 23.84 21.32
CA LEU A 19 8.82 24.24 22.02
C LEU A 19 9.08 25.74 21.91
N THR A 20 9.61 26.33 22.98
CA THR A 20 10.25 27.65 22.94
C THR A 20 11.60 27.57 22.24
N GLN A 21 12.18 28.71 21.83
CA GLN A 21 13.52 28.73 21.24
C GLN A 21 14.59 28.18 22.21
N ASP A 22 14.44 28.41 23.51
CA ASP A 22 15.34 27.87 24.54
C ASP A 22 15.25 26.36 24.65
N GLN A 23 14.04 25.81 24.71
CA GLN A 23 13.81 24.36 24.78
C GLN A 23 14.30 23.65 23.49
N PHE A 24 14.06 24.23 22.32
CA PHE A 24 14.53 23.69 21.07
C PHE A 24 16.07 23.74 20.98
N ALA A 25 16.70 24.81 21.47
CA ALA A 25 18.15 24.92 21.55
C ALA A 25 18.76 23.86 22.47
N GLN A 26 18.12 23.60 23.63
CA GLN A 26 18.54 22.53 24.54
C GLN A 26 18.50 21.16 23.89
N GLN A 27 17.42 20.83 23.17
CA GLN A 27 17.30 19.54 22.47
C GLN A 27 18.34 19.37 21.35
N LEU A 28 18.72 20.48 20.72
CA LEU A 28 19.75 20.50 19.68
C LEU A 28 21.18 20.65 20.23
N GLU A 29 21.34 20.84 21.54
CA GLU A 29 22.63 21.07 22.22
C GLU A 29 23.38 22.28 21.67
N ILE A 30 22.64 23.37 21.36
CA ILE A 30 23.19 24.62 20.84
C ILE A 30 22.72 25.81 21.66
N LYS A 31 23.30 27.00 21.39
CA LYS A 31 22.87 28.24 22.03
C LYS A 31 21.55 28.75 21.43
N ARG A 32 20.65 29.28 22.29
CA ARG A 32 19.38 29.90 21.84
C ARG A 32 19.57 30.93 20.73
N SER A 33 20.64 31.74 20.80
CA SER A 33 20.94 32.76 19.80
C SER A 33 21.12 32.17 18.38
N LEU A 34 21.63 30.95 18.27
CA LEU A 34 21.75 30.24 16.99
C LEU A 34 20.38 29.83 16.45
N VAL A 35 19.47 29.36 17.30
CA VAL A 35 18.09 29.04 16.87
C VAL A 35 17.43 30.29 16.30
N GLY A 36 17.55 31.44 16.97
CA GLY A 36 17.04 32.71 16.47
C GLY A 36 17.65 33.10 15.13
N ALA A 37 18.97 32.94 14.97
CA ALA A 37 19.67 33.25 13.72
C ALA A 37 19.22 32.33 12.57
N TYR A 38 18.98 31.03 12.83
CA TYR A 38 18.46 30.08 11.84
C TYR A 38 17.02 30.41 11.42
N GLU A 39 16.14 30.71 12.38
CA GLU A 39 14.75 31.08 12.11
C GLU A 39 14.57 32.42 11.40
N GLU A 40 15.54 33.31 11.52
CA GLU A 40 15.59 34.62 10.83
C GLU A 40 16.36 34.57 9.51
N GLY A 41 16.96 33.43 9.17
CA GLY A 41 17.76 33.26 7.95
C GLY A 41 19.09 33.99 7.97
N ARG A 42 19.58 34.43 9.17
CA ARG A 42 20.88 35.12 9.34
C ARG A 42 22.07 34.14 9.39
N ALA A 43 21.80 32.85 9.62
CA ALA A 43 22.79 31.80 9.62
C ALA A 43 22.15 30.50 9.10
N GLU A 44 22.98 29.57 8.62
CA GLU A 44 22.58 28.26 8.17
C GLU A 44 23.06 27.19 9.15
N PRO A 45 22.20 26.19 9.51
CA PRO A 45 22.61 25.06 10.32
C PRO A 45 23.61 24.18 9.58
N ARG A 46 24.54 23.59 10.33
CA ARG A 46 25.41 22.53 9.81
C ARG A 46 24.60 21.25 9.53
N LEU A 47 25.15 20.37 8.71
CA LEU A 47 24.46 19.16 8.26
C LEU A 47 24.01 18.27 9.43
N ASP A 48 24.82 18.14 10.48
CA ASP A 48 24.48 17.37 11.68
C ASP A 48 23.24 17.91 12.41
N LEU A 49 23.11 19.24 12.47
CA LEU A 49 21.93 19.91 13.04
C LEU A 49 20.70 19.78 12.14
N LEU A 50 20.89 19.87 10.82
CA LEU A 50 19.80 19.63 9.86
C LEU A 50 19.24 18.22 9.97
N GLN A 51 20.12 17.21 10.13
CA GLN A 51 19.72 15.83 10.36
C GLN A 51 18.92 15.67 11.68
N LYS A 52 19.39 16.28 12.78
CA LYS A 52 18.67 16.28 14.07
C LYS A 52 17.30 16.94 13.93
N MET A 53 17.20 18.11 13.30
CA MET A 53 15.93 18.83 13.11
C MET A 53 14.95 18.06 12.21
N ALA A 54 15.44 17.46 11.14
CA ALA A 54 14.64 16.64 10.25
C ALA A 54 14.10 15.41 10.99
N ALA A 55 14.95 14.71 11.75
CA ALA A 55 14.55 13.58 12.58
C ALA A 55 13.47 13.96 13.61
N MET A 56 13.59 15.12 14.29
CA MET A 56 12.59 15.63 15.22
C MET A 56 11.23 15.90 14.55
N SER A 57 11.23 16.26 13.28
CA SER A 57 10.00 16.45 12.49
C SER A 57 9.44 15.15 11.91
N GLY A 58 10.20 14.07 11.95
CA GLY A 58 9.88 12.80 11.28
C GLY A 58 9.97 12.89 9.74
N LEU A 59 10.71 13.87 9.19
CA LEU A 59 10.89 14.06 7.76
C LEU A 59 12.35 13.76 7.36
N SER A 60 12.57 13.39 6.10
CA SER A 60 13.92 13.28 5.56
C SER A 60 14.55 14.68 5.43
N VAL A 61 15.90 14.74 5.49
CA VAL A 61 16.63 16.00 5.30
C VAL A 61 16.32 16.64 3.96
N ASP A 62 16.18 15.83 2.91
CA ASP A 62 15.82 16.27 1.57
C ASP A 62 14.51 17.04 1.53
N ILE A 63 13.46 16.50 2.18
CA ILE A 63 12.17 17.18 2.29
C ILE A 63 12.27 18.42 3.16
N PHE A 64 12.99 18.30 4.28
CA PHE A 64 13.15 19.38 5.24
C PHE A 64 13.84 20.62 4.63
N ILE A 65 14.78 20.44 3.72
CA ILE A 65 15.48 21.53 3.03
C ILE A 65 14.87 21.88 1.67
N GLY A 66 14.20 20.94 0.99
CA GLY A 66 13.77 21.09 -0.40
C GLY A 66 12.33 21.54 -0.59
N ARG A 67 11.48 21.50 0.47
CA ARG A 67 10.06 21.87 0.38
C ARG A 67 9.65 22.83 1.48
N ASP A 68 8.61 23.63 1.21
CA ASP A 68 7.91 24.39 2.24
C ASP A 68 6.98 23.44 3.00
N ILE A 69 7.45 22.95 4.16
CA ILE A 69 6.69 21.96 4.96
C ILE A 69 5.46 22.56 5.65
N SER A 70 5.36 23.90 5.73
CA SER A 70 4.21 24.58 6.31
C SER A 70 2.98 24.49 5.40
N GLN A 71 3.20 24.38 4.09
CA GLN A 71 2.15 24.27 3.06
C GLN A 71 1.69 22.83 2.82
N LEU A 72 2.43 21.84 3.33
CA LEU A 72 2.05 20.43 3.18
C LEU A 72 0.79 20.15 4.00
N LYS A 73 -0.19 19.50 3.38
CA LYS A 73 -1.37 19.01 4.08
C LYS A 73 -0.98 17.94 5.09
N GLU A 74 -1.80 17.72 6.11
CA GLU A 74 -1.48 16.78 7.18
C GLU A 74 -1.23 15.35 6.66
N TYR A 75 -2.01 14.90 5.70
CA TYR A 75 -1.83 13.58 5.09
C TYR A 75 -0.53 13.48 4.29
N GLU A 76 -0.12 14.55 3.58
CA GLU A 76 1.18 14.60 2.88
C GLU A 76 2.34 14.50 3.86
N ARG A 77 2.26 15.23 4.99
CA ARG A 77 3.28 15.15 6.04
C ARG A 77 3.36 13.75 6.66
N LYS A 78 2.21 13.11 6.90
CA LYS A 78 2.18 11.72 7.40
C LYS A 78 2.75 10.75 6.37
N SER A 79 2.42 10.90 5.11
CA SER A 79 2.99 10.11 4.01
C SER A 79 4.50 10.32 3.85
N LEU A 80 4.99 11.54 4.08
CA LEU A 80 6.42 11.87 4.01
C LEU A 80 7.18 11.45 5.27
N ARG A 81 6.52 11.36 6.43
CA ARG A 81 7.08 10.76 7.65
C ARG A 81 7.28 9.26 7.52
N SER A 82 6.43 8.60 6.75
CA SER A 82 6.52 7.17 6.46
C SER A 82 7.49 6.83 5.33
N LYS A 83 8.34 7.76 4.88
CA LYS A 83 9.52 7.42 4.06
C LYS A 83 10.57 6.71 4.92
N GLU A 84 10.15 5.60 5.49
CA GLU A 84 11.07 4.60 5.98
C GLU A 84 11.87 4.09 4.79
N VAL A 85 13.17 3.99 4.98
CA VAL A 85 14.06 3.49 3.94
C VAL A 85 13.58 2.10 3.56
N LEU A 86 13.11 1.94 2.33
CA LEU A 86 12.74 0.62 1.84
C LEU A 86 13.98 -0.27 1.90
N VAL A 87 13.92 -1.27 2.76
CA VAL A 87 15.00 -2.25 2.87
C VAL A 87 14.90 -3.21 1.71
N ILE A 88 15.88 -3.16 0.81
CA ILE A 88 16.03 -4.07 -0.32
C ILE A 88 17.28 -4.90 -0.07
N THR A 89 17.21 -6.21 -0.29
CA THR A 89 18.39 -7.07 -0.27
C THR A 89 18.90 -7.29 -1.69
N VAL A 90 20.21 -7.28 -1.86
CA VAL A 90 20.86 -7.56 -3.13
C VAL A 90 21.64 -8.87 -3.04
N ASP A 91 21.85 -9.52 -4.18
CA ASP A 91 22.73 -10.70 -4.28
C ASP A 91 24.21 -10.29 -4.44
N ASP A 92 25.08 -11.30 -4.52
CA ASP A 92 26.53 -11.14 -4.72
C ASP A 92 26.88 -10.45 -6.06
N HIS A 93 25.91 -10.30 -6.97
CA HIS A 93 26.03 -9.61 -8.25
C HIS A 93 25.30 -8.26 -8.26
N ASN A 94 24.95 -7.73 -7.09
CA ASN A 94 24.25 -6.46 -6.90
C ASN A 94 22.88 -6.38 -7.63
N ARG A 95 22.17 -7.53 -7.71
CA ARG A 95 20.81 -7.60 -8.28
C ARG A 95 19.81 -7.72 -7.15
N ASP A 96 18.72 -6.99 -7.28
CA ASP A 96 17.66 -6.96 -6.27
C ASP A 96 17.01 -8.34 -6.09
N ASN A 97 16.83 -8.75 -4.84
CA ASN A 97 16.03 -9.91 -4.48
C ASN A 97 14.57 -9.49 -4.31
N ILE A 98 13.68 -10.45 -4.41
CA ILE A 98 12.28 -10.30 -4.07
C ILE A 98 12.07 -11.05 -2.77
N GLU A 99 11.91 -10.32 -1.66
CA GLU A 99 11.59 -10.92 -0.37
C GLU A 99 10.13 -11.34 -0.36
N LEU A 100 9.90 -12.56 0.11
CA LEU A 100 8.56 -13.11 0.30
C LEU A 100 8.11 -12.90 1.75
N VAL A 101 6.99 -12.25 1.92
CA VAL A 101 6.26 -12.15 3.19
C VAL A 101 5.20 -13.26 3.21
N PRO A 102 5.49 -14.43 3.81
CA PRO A 102 4.51 -15.49 3.93
C PRO A 102 3.45 -15.10 4.97
N GLN A 103 2.30 -15.74 4.94
CA GLN A 103 1.20 -15.49 5.88
C GLN A 103 1.66 -15.55 7.35
N LYS A 104 2.53 -16.51 7.66
CA LYS A 104 3.08 -16.68 9.02
C LYS A 104 3.91 -15.49 9.50
N ALA A 105 4.52 -14.76 8.58
CA ALA A 105 5.36 -13.60 8.87
C ALA A 105 4.59 -12.27 8.82
N ALA A 106 3.34 -12.24 8.39
CA ALA A 106 2.58 -11.01 8.18
C ALA A 106 2.50 -10.13 9.44
N ALA A 107 2.22 -10.72 10.61
CA ALA A 107 2.18 -9.98 11.88
C ALA A 107 3.56 -9.44 12.30
N GLY A 108 4.64 -10.21 12.08
CA GLY A 108 6.01 -9.77 12.31
C GLY A 108 6.42 -8.67 11.33
N TYR A 109 5.99 -8.77 10.08
CA TYR A 109 6.25 -7.78 9.05
C TYR A 109 5.69 -6.40 9.39
N LEU A 110 4.48 -6.33 9.97
CA LEU A 110 3.88 -5.07 10.41
C LEU A 110 4.71 -4.34 11.48
N ASN A 111 5.52 -5.05 12.23
CA ASN A 111 6.40 -4.48 13.26
C ASN A 111 7.84 -4.31 12.79
N GLY A 112 8.28 -5.09 11.79
CA GLY A 112 9.67 -5.19 11.35
C GLY A 112 9.91 -4.78 9.88
N TYR A 113 8.93 -4.20 9.18
CA TYR A 113 9.06 -3.84 7.76
C TYR A 113 10.21 -2.84 7.48
N ALA A 114 10.56 -2.00 8.46
CA ALA A 114 11.68 -1.06 8.40
C ALA A 114 12.98 -1.62 9.02
N ASP A 115 12.97 -2.82 9.59
CA ASP A 115 14.15 -3.44 10.18
C ASP A 115 14.92 -4.25 9.12
N PRO A 116 16.15 -3.81 8.78
CA PRO A 116 16.98 -4.50 7.80
C PRO A 116 17.32 -5.96 8.18
N GLU A 117 17.45 -6.27 9.47
CA GLU A 117 17.76 -7.62 9.93
C GLU A 117 16.55 -8.52 9.70
N TYR A 118 15.36 -8.07 10.09
CA TYR A 118 14.12 -8.80 9.86
C TYR A 118 13.88 -9.09 8.36
N ILE A 119 14.05 -8.07 7.50
CA ILE A 119 13.86 -8.23 6.05
C ILE A 119 14.86 -9.23 5.44
N ARG A 120 16.09 -9.26 5.95
CA ARG A 120 17.12 -10.22 5.49
C ARG A 120 16.80 -11.68 5.85
N GLU A 121 16.04 -11.92 6.89
CA GLU A 121 15.59 -13.26 7.31
C GLU A 121 14.44 -13.80 6.48
N LEU A 122 13.72 -12.94 5.75
CA LEU A 122 12.61 -13.37 4.90
C LEU A 122 13.10 -14.28 3.76
N PRO A 123 12.32 -15.31 3.40
CA PRO A 123 12.58 -16.08 2.18
C PRO A 123 12.66 -15.16 0.98
N ARG A 124 13.57 -15.44 0.05
CA ARG A 124 13.80 -14.60 -1.14
C ARG A 124 13.98 -15.44 -2.39
N PHE A 125 13.58 -14.85 -3.49
CA PHE A 125 13.73 -15.44 -4.82
C PHE A 125 13.96 -14.36 -5.88
N LYS A 126 14.14 -14.79 -7.12
CA LYS A 126 14.34 -13.90 -8.27
C LYS A 126 13.41 -14.28 -9.40
N LEU A 127 12.92 -13.27 -10.08
CA LEU A 127 12.19 -13.42 -11.34
C LEU A 127 12.96 -12.70 -12.46
N PRO A 128 13.44 -13.42 -13.48
CA PRO A 128 14.21 -12.80 -14.58
C PRO A 128 13.45 -11.72 -15.36
N ILE A 129 12.12 -11.74 -15.29
CA ILE A 129 11.24 -10.76 -15.97
C ILE A 129 11.06 -9.45 -15.18
N LEU A 130 11.47 -9.41 -13.90
CA LEU A 130 11.39 -8.25 -13.01
C LEU A 130 12.80 -7.83 -12.62
N ASN A 131 13.50 -7.16 -13.54
CA ASN A 131 14.93 -6.86 -13.42
C ASN A 131 15.23 -5.43 -12.92
N HIS A 132 14.24 -4.55 -12.91
CA HIS A 132 14.41 -3.14 -12.55
C HIS A 132 13.25 -2.69 -11.67
N GLY A 133 13.56 -2.24 -10.47
CA GLY A 133 12.59 -1.77 -9.49
C GLY A 133 12.69 -2.51 -8.17
N ALA A 134 12.12 -1.92 -7.15
CA ALA A 134 12.02 -2.52 -5.82
C ALA A 134 10.75 -3.38 -5.77
N TYR A 135 10.92 -4.69 -5.59
CA TYR A 135 9.81 -5.63 -5.55
C TYR A 135 9.75 -6.33 -4.19
N ARG A 136 8.53 -6.68 -3.78
CA ARG A 136 8.25 -7.56 -2.65
C ARG A 136 7.09 -8.48 -2.97
N ALA A 137 7.14 -9.68 -2.44
CA ALA A 137 6.12 -10.70 -2.65
C ALA A 137 5.33 -10.91 -1.36
N PHE A 138 4.02 -11.09 -1.49
CA PHE A 138 3.11 -11.26 -0.36
C PHE A 138 2.22 -12.47 -0.62
N GLU A 139 2.17 -13.39 0.33
CA GLU A 139 1.20 -14.49 0.31
C GLU A 139 -0.18 -13.95 0.70
N ILE A 140 -1.15 -14.05 -0.20
CA ILE A 140 -2.48 -13.49 -0.03
C ILE A 140 -3.39 -14.48 0.68
N THR A 141 -4.17 -13.98 1.62
CA THR A 141 -5.17 -14.73 2.37
C THR A 141 -6.59 -14.30 2.02
N GLY A 142 -7.56 -15.20 2.26
CA GLY A 142 -8.97 -14.91 1.97
C GLY A 142 -9.28 -14.93 0.47
N ASP A 143 -10.55 -14.80 0.16
CA ASP A 143 -11.14 -14.95 -1.17
C ASP A 143 -11.70 -13.62 -1.72
N SER A 144 -11.34 -12.49 -1.11
CA SER A 144 -11.86 -11.17 -1.47
C SER A 144 -11.44 -10.70 -2.87
N MET A 145 -10.41 -11.30 -3.46
CA MET A 145 -9.87 -10.91 -4.76
C MET A 145 -9.92 -12.04 -5.79
N LEU A 146 -10.97 -12.86 -5.72
CA LEU A 146 -11.22 -13.88 -6.76
C LEU A 146 -11.25 -13.24 -8.17
N PRO A 147 -10.65 -13.89 -9.18
CA PRO A 147 -10.21 -15.28 -9.23
C PRO A 147 -8.83 -15.59 -8.61
N ILE A 148 -8.17 -14.61 -7.98
CA ILE A 148 -6.91 -14.83 -7.26
C ILE A 148 -7.23 -15.62 -5.99
N LEU A 149 -6.77 -16.86 -5.93
CA LEU A 149 -7.08 -17.80 -4.84
C LEU A 149 -6.24 -17.52 -3.59
N PRO A 150 -6.72 -17.87 -2.38
CA PRO A 150 -5.92 -17.86 -1.17
C PRO A 150 -4.62 -18.67 -1.32
N GLY A 151 -3.53 -18.23 -0.72
CA GLY A 151 -2.21 -18.86 -0.88
C GLY A 151 -1.47 -18.46 -2.16
N THR A 152 -2.06 -17.63 -3.02
CA THR A 152 -1.36 -17.03 -4.15
C THR A 152 -0.35 -16.01 -3.65
N ILE A 153 0.85 -15.99 -4.23
CA ILE A 153 1.89 -15.02 -3.96
C ILE A 153 1.74 -13.88 -4.97
N VAL A 154 1.40 -12.69 -4.51
CA VAL A 154 1.34 -11.48 -5.33
C VAL A 154 2.66 -10.72 -5.20
N ILE A 155 3.27 -10.38 -6.34
CA ILE A 155 4.51 -9.63 -6.42
C ILE A 155 4.15 -8.19 -6.76
N GLY A 156 4.49 -7.28 -5.86
CA GLY A 156 4.26 -5.85 -5.99
C GLY A 156 5.54 -5.07 -6.23
N GLU A 157 5.45 -4.03 -7.04
CA GLU A 157 6.46 -3.00 -7.19
C GLU A 157 6.18 -1.87 -6.20
N TRP A 158 7.20 -1.40 -5.53
CA TRP A 158 7.11 -0.31 -4.56
C TRP A 158 6.52 0.96 -5.16
N VAL A 159 5.59 1.57 -4.44
CA VAL A 159 5.01 2.88 -4.76
C VAL A 159 5.54 3.90 -3.77
N GLU A 160 6.46 4.72 -4.22
CA GLU A 160 7.11 5.72 -3.37
C GLU A 160 6.15 6.81 -2.88
N ASN A 161 5.24 7.25 -3.74
CA ASN A 161 4.28 8.29 -3.41
C ASN A 161 2.86 7.76 -3.59
N PHE A 162 2.07 7.77 -2.52
CA PHE A 162 0.68 7.28 -2.56
C PHE A 162 -0.24 8.11 -3.47
N GLN A 163 0.16 9.33 -3.82
CA GLN A 163 -0.56 10.11 -4.83
C GLN A 163 -0.46 9.52 -6.24
N ASP A 164 0.57 8.71 -6.49
CA ASP A 164 0.79 8.05 -7.78
C ASP A 164 -0.03 6.75 -7.95
N LEU A 165 -0.79 6.37 -6.93
CA LEU A 165 -1.71 5.23 -6.99
C LEU A 165 -2.77 5.47 -8.06
N LYS A 166 -2.84 4.55 -9.04
CA LYS A 166 -3.75 4.66 -10.19
C LYS A 166 -5.10 4.02 -9.89
N ASN A 167 -6.17 4.75 -10.19
CA ASN A 167 -7.54 4.27 -10.02
C ASN A 167 -7.81 2.96 -10.75
N GLY A 168 -8.51 2.05 -10.08
CA GLY A 168 -8.94 0.76 -10.63
C GLY A 168 -7.81 -0.27 -10.79
N LYS A 169 -6.59 0.01 -10.31
CA LYS A 169 -5.48 -0.97 -10.29
C LYS A 169 -5.42 -1.69 -8.95
N SER A 170 -4.84 -2.89 -8.97
CA SER A 170 -4.69 -3.73 -7.78
C SER A 170 -3.37 -3.46 -7.08
N TYR A 171 -3.42 -3.38 -5.76
CA TYR A 171 -2.28 -3.11 -4.89
C TYR A 171 -2.30 -4.03 -3.68
N VAL A 172 -1.12 -4.40 -3.22
CA VAL A 172 -0.95 -4.86 -1.84
C VAL A 172 -0.66 -3.63 -1.00
N LEU A 173 -1.47 -3.41 0.02
CA LEU A 173 -1.32 -2.32 0.98
C LEU A 173 -0.95 -2.92 2.33
N VAL A 174 0.08 -2.37 2.97
CA VAL A 174 0.41 -2.63 4.37
C VAL A 174 -0.20 -1.50 5.18
N THR A 175 -1.03 -1.83 6.15
CA THR A 175 -1.81 -0.85 6.91
C THR A 175 -1.70 -1.09 8.41
N HIS A 176 -1.87 -0.04 9.22
CA HIS A 176 -1.81 -0.14 10.69
C HIS A 176 -2.93 -0.98 11.30
N ARG A 177 -4.13 -0.94 10.73
CA ARG A 177 -5.31 -1.60 11.32
C ARG A 177 -5.64 -2.93 10.68
N GLU A 178 -5.60 -2.98 9.34
CA GLU A 178 -6.04 -4.16 8.59
C GLU A 178 -4.90 -5.12 8.25
N GLY A 179 -3.66 -4.73 8.59
CA GLY A 179 -2.48 -5.48 8.23
C GLY A 179 -2.18 -5.43 6.73
N ILE A 180 -1.84 -6.57 6.15
CA ILE A 180 -1.55 -6.70 4.72
C ILE A 180 -2.83 -7.04 3.98
N VAL A 181 -3.28 -6.16 3.08
CA VAL A 181 -4.48 -6.35 2.28
C VAL A 181 -4.17 -6.24 0.79
N TYR A 182 -4.80 -7.08 -0.02
CA TYR A 182 -4.74 -7.02 -1.48
C TYR A 182 -6.09 -6.55 -2.01
N LYS A 183 -6.14 -5.39 -2.67
CA LYS A 183 -7.38 -4.73 -3.10
C LYS A 183 -7.19 -3.94 -4.38
N ARG A 184 -8.30 -3.64 -5.04
CA ARG A 184 -8.37 -2.65 -6.10
C ARG A 184 -8.55 -1.27 -5.47
N VAL A 185 -7.68 -0.31 -5.84
CA VAL A 185 -7.61 1.00 -5.21
C VAL A 185 -8.21 2.07 -6.12
N PHE A 186 -8.97 2.98 -5.49
CA PHE A 186 -9.37 4.25 -6.07
C PHE A 186 -8.84 5.37 -5.17
N ASN A 187 -8.10 6.27 -5.76
CA ASN A 187 -7.31 7.28 -5.06
C ASN A 187 -8.06 8.61 -4.98
N TYR A 188 -8.52 8.94 -3.79
CA TYR A 188 -9.15 10.23 -3.46
C TYR A 188 -8.31 11.01 -2.43
N LEU A 189 -7.00 10.77 -2.40
CA LEU A 189 -6.11 11.42 -1.43
C LEU A 189 -6.08 12.95 -1.58
N GLN A 190 -6.18 13.45 -2.83
CA GLN A 190 -6.19 14.88 -3.09
C GLN A 190 -7.52 15.53 -2.70
N GLU A 191 -8.64 14.82 -2.86
CA GLU A 191 -9.98 15.33 -2.61
C GLU A 191 -10.34 15.29 -1.12
N ASN A 192 -10.11 14.17 -0.46
CA ASN A 192 -10.57 13.96 0.91
C ASN A 192 -9.58 13.23 1.82
N GLY A 193 -8.35 12.96 1.35
CA GLY A 193 -7.31 12.29 2.14
C GLY A 193 -7.50 10.78 2.30
N LYS A 194 -8.35 10.14 1.47
CA LYS A 194 -8.71 8.73 1.60
C LYS A 194 -8.42 7.91 0.36
N LEU A 195 -8.19 6.62 0.56
CA LEU A 195 -8.29 5.59 -0.48
C LEU A 195 -9.60 4.84 -0.33
N PHE A 196 -10.22 4.53 -1.46
CA PHE A 196 -11.38 3.66 -1.53
C PHE A 196 -10.94 2.30 -2.04
N LEU A 197 -11.17 1.26 -1.24
CA LEU A 197 -10.71 -0.09 -1.47
C LEU A 197 -11.88 -0.99 -1.91
N VAL A 198 -11.68 -1.66 -3.03
CA VAL A 198 -12.72 -2.52 -3.65
C VAL A 198 -12.16 -3.93 -3.77
N SER A 199 -12.98 -4.90 -3.40
CA SER A 199 -12.72 -6.31 -3.63
C SER A 199 -13.25 -6.73 -5.01
N ASP A 200 -12.51 -7.58 -5.74
CA ASP A 200 -13.00 -8.14 -7.00
C ASP A 200 -14.14 -9.15 -6.75
N ASN A 201 -14.14 -9.82 -5.60
CA ASN A 201 -15.28 -10.63 -5.13
C ASN A 201 -16.39 -9.68 -4.59
N ARG A 202 -17.50 -9.63 -5.30
CA ARG A 202 -18.67 -8.76 -5.00
C ARG A 202 -19.37 -9.05 -3.67
N GLN A 203 -19.05 -10.15 -3.01
CA GLN A 203 -19.58 -10.45 -1.67
C GLN A 203 -19.00 -9.53 -0.60
N TYR A 204 -17.88 -8.87 -0.88
CA TYR A 204 -17.22 -7.93 0.02
C TYR A 204 -17.56 -6.50 -0.34
N SER A 205 -18.15 -5.78 0.61
CA SER A 205 -18.46 -4.36 0.42
C SER A 205 -17.19 -3.52 0.33
N PRO A 206 -17.16 -2.51 -0.56
CA PRO A 206 -16.09 -1.54 -0.61
C PRO A 206 -16.02 -0.71 0.69
N TYR A 207 -14.81 -0.25 1.04
CA TYR A 207 -14.59 0.58 2.23
C TYR A 207 -13.49 1.62 1.99
N GLN A 208 -13.37 2.55 2.92
CA GLN A 208 -12.39 3.64 2.86
C GLN A 208 -11.37 3.51 3.98
N ILE A 209 -10.13 3.87 3.67
CA ILE A 209 -9.06 4.03 4.66
C ILE A 209 -8.45 5.42 4.54
N ASP A 210 -8.00 5.97 5.66
CA ASP A 210 -7.28 7.24 5.69
C ASP A 210 -5.83 7.05 5.22
N ALA A 211 -5.28 8.04 4.54
CA ALA A 211 -3.87 8.02 4.12
C ALA A 211 -2.90 7.71 5.28
N SER A 212 -3.25 8.12 6.51
CA SER A 212 -2.46 7.90 7.71
C SER A 212 -2.43 6.44 8.19
N GLU A 213 -3.31 5.60 7.67
CA GLU A 213 -3.34 4.17 8.00
C GLU A 213 -2.41 3.35 7.09
N ILE A 214 -1.98 3.93 5.97
CA ILE A 214 -1.15 3.25 4.99
C ILE A 214 0.31 3.36 5.42
N ILE A 215 0.96 2.23 5.54
CA ILE A 215 2.40 2.09 5.81
C ILE A 215 3.13 1.97 4.47
N GLU A 216 2.76 0.97 3.67
CA GLU A 216 3.36 0.68 2.37
C GLU A 216 2.30 0.43 1.31
N ALA A 217 2.63 0.75 0.06
CA ALA A 217 1.82 0.42 -1.11
C ALA A 217 2.69 -0.25 -2.18
N TRP A 218 2.20 -1.36 -2.71
CA TRP A 218 2.89 -2.18 -3.70
C TRP A 218 1.97 -2.42 -4.89
N SER A 219 2.33 -1.89 -6.06
CA SER A 219 1.57 -2.07 -7.30
C SER A 219 1.71 -3.52 -7.80
N ALA A 220 0.63 -4.27 -7.86
CA ALA A 220 0.66 -5.66 -8.30
C ALA A 220 1.17 -5.76 -9.74
N LYS A 221 2.24 -6.54 -9.97
CA LYS A 221 2.91 -6.75 -11.27
C LYS A 221 2.81 -8.17 -11.77
N ALA A 222 2.91 -9.13 -10.86
CA ALA A 222 2.81 -10.55 -11.19
C ALA A 222 2.21 -11.32 -10.01
N TYR A 223 1.81 -12.54 -10.25
CA TYR A 223 1.44 -13.47 -9.19
C TYR A 223 1.94 -14.87 -9.52
N ILE A 224 2.17 -15.66 -8.47
CA ILE A 224 2.54 -17.07 -8.54
C ILE A 224 1.46 -17.83 -7.79
N SER A 225 0.74 -18.72 -8.49
CA SER A 225 -0.19 -19.65 -7.87
C SER A 225 0.42 -21.05 -7.88
N VAL A 226 0.43 -21.68 -6.73
CA VAL A 226 0.82 -23.10 -6.59
C VAL A 226 -0.39 -24.04 -6.72
N GLN A 227 -1.58 -23.46 -6.86
CA GLN A 227 -2.81 -24.21 -7.10
C GLN A 227 -3.18 -24.09 -8.59
N PHE A 228 -3.28 -25.21 -9.26
CA PHE A 228 -3.81 -25.23 -10.62
C PHE A 228 -5.34 -25.02 -10.57
N PRO A 229 -5.90 -24.27 -11.55
CA PRO A 229 -7.35 -24.16 -11.67
C PRO A 229 -7.98 -25.55 -11.79
N ASP A 230 -8.91 -25.86 -10.91
CA ASP A 230 -9.66 -27.11 -10.99
C ASP A 230 -10.71 -26.96 -12.11
N VAL A 231 -10.63 -27.80 -13.14
CA VAL A 231 -11.54 -27.76 -14.29
C VAL A 231 -13.00 -27.97 -13.84
N ASN A 232 -13.19 -28.53 -12.65
CA ASN A 232 -14.51 -28.79 -12.04
C ASN A 232 -14.99 -27.66 -11.09
N THR A 233 -14.23 -26.62 -10.84
CA THR A 233 -14.74 -25.46 -10.08
C THR A 233 -15.73 -24.73 -10.96
N LYS A 234 -17.01 -25.12 -10.79
CA LYS A 234 -18.22 -24.41 -11.21
C LYS A 234 -17.94 -23.34 -12.28
N GLN A 235 -17.97 -23.74 -13.54
CA GLN A 235 -18.36 -22.79 -14.57
C GLN A 235 -19.68 -22.20 -14.06
N GLU A 236 -19.65 -20.97 -13.58
CA GLU A 236 -20.88 -20.21 -13.41
C GLU A 236 -21.56 -20.28 -14.77
N MET A 237 -22.66 -21.03 -14.83
CA MET A 237 -23.43 -21.14 -16.07
C MET A 237 -23.77 -19.72 -16.51
N SER A 238 -23.40 -19.35 -17.73
CA SER A 238 -23.79 -18.05 -18.27
C SER A 238 -25.32 -17.93 -18.21
N MET A 239 -25.84 -16.71 -18.11
CA MET A 239 -27.30 -16.48 -18.14
C MET A 239 -27.95 -17.14 -19.36
N GLU A 240 -27.23 -17.22 -20.48
CA GLU A 240 -27.67 -17.90 -21.70
C GLU A 240 -27.72 -19.41 -21.54
N GLN A 241 -26.73 -20.03 -20.87
CA GLN A 241 -26.76 -21.47 -20.55
C GLN A 241 -27.86 -21.79 -19.56
N LEU A 242 -28.07 -20.94 -18.55
CA LEU A 242 -29.16 -21.13 -17.60
C LEU A 242 -30.53 -21.00 -18.28
N ALA A 243 -30.70 -20.03 -19.16
CA ALA A 243 -31.92 -19.85 -19.97
C ALA A 243 -32.16 -21.05 -20.88
N GLY A 244 -31.10 -21.62 -21.47
CA GLY A 244 -31.17 -22.85 -22.26
C GLY A 244 -31.72 -24.04 -21.46
N VAL A 245 -31.14 -24.30 -20.28
CA VAL A 245 -31.57 -25.38 -19.37
C VAL A 245 -33.03 -25.21 -18.91
N VAL A 246 -33.39 -23.97 -18.57
CA VAL A 246 -34.79 -23.67 -18.19
C VAL A 246 -35.77 -23.91 -19.35
N SER A 247 -35.38 -23.57 -20.58
CA SER A 247 -36.21 -23.82 -21.78
C SER A 247 -36.37 -25.30 -22.07
N GLU A 248 -35.30 -26.09 -21.94
CA GLU A 248 -35.37 -27.57 -22.08
C GLU A 248 -36.30 -28.19 -21.02
N LEU A 249 -36.15 -27.82 -19.76
CA LEU A 249 -37.02 -28.30 -18.68
C LEU A 249 -38.48 -27.90 -18.90
N GLN A 250 -38.76 -26.73 -19.46
CA GLN A 250 -40.12 -26.33 -19.80
C GLN A 250 -40.69 -27.19 -20.95
N GLN A 251 -39.90 -27.54 -21.96
CA GLN A 251 -40.34 -28.44 -23.04
C GLN A 251 -40.64 -29.84 -22.52
N GLU A 252 -39.77 -30.41 -21.70
CA GLU A 252 -40.00 -31.72 -21.08
C GLU A 252 -41.29 -31.74 -20.22
N LEU A 253 -41.49 -30.70 -19.40
CA LEU A 253 -42.71 -30.53 -18.61
C LEU A 253 -44.00 -30.49 -19.48
N ASN A 254 -43.93 -29.81 -20.59
CA ASN A 254 -45.06 -29.73 -21.53
C ASN A 254 -45.34 -31.07 -22.20
N THR A 255 -44.30 -31.80 -22.57
CA THR A 255 -44.40 -33.15 -23.14
C THR A 255 -45.01 -34.12 -22.13
N LEU A 256 -44.54 -34.13 -20.89
CA LEU A 256 -45.09 -34.97 -19.82
C LEU A 256 -46.57 -34.63 -19.47
N LYS A 257 -46.93 -33.34 -19.53
CA LYS A 257 -48.34 -32.92 -19.34
C LYS A 257 -49.23 -33.37 -20.47
N SER A 258 -48.77 -33.34 -21.71
CA SER A 258 -49.55 -33.86 -22.88
C SER A 258 -49.73 -35.37 -22.82
N GLU A 259 -48.70 -36.13 -22.46
CA GLU A 259 -48.80 -37.56 -22.26
C GLU A 259 -49.76 -37.98 -21.14
N LYS A 260 -49.77 -37.23 -20.01
CA LYS A 260 -50.71 -37.44 -18.92
C LYS A 260 -52.16 -37.13 -19.30
N SER A 261 -52.39 -36.17 -20.16
CA SER A 261 -53.77 -35.82 -20.62
C SER A 261 -54.32 -36.87 -21.58
N ILE A 262 -53.45 -37.46 -22.42
CA ILE A 262 -53.84 -38.56 -23.33
C ILE A 262 -54.17 -39.85 -22.53
N LYS A 263 -53.43 -40.17 -21.48
CA LYS A 263 -53.72 -41.32 -20.60
C LYS A 263 -54.94 -41.16 -19.71
N LYS A 264 -55.49 -39.98 -19.55
CA LYS A 264 -56.76 -39.72 -18.81
C LYS A 264 -58.03 -39.79 -19.68
N SER A 265 -57.86 -39.79 -21.01
CA SER A 265 -58.96 -39.79 -21.97
C SER A 265 -59.16 -41.15 -22.63
N SER A 266 -58.39 -42.17 -22.24
CA SER A 266 -58.54 -43.59 -22.60
C SER A 266 -58.98 -44.42 -21.38
#